data_2e7a277a3ceaae9debf2cd8e34dd6945
#
_entry.id   2e7a277a3ceaae9debf2cd8e34dd6945
#
_cell.length_a   1.000
_cell.length_b   1.000
_cell.length_c   1.000
_cell.angle_alpha   90.00
_cell.angle_beta   90.00
_cell.angle_gamma   90.00
#
_symmetry.space_group_name_H-M   'P 1'
#
loop_
_entity.id
_entity.type
_entity.pdbx_description
1 polymer ?
#
loop_
_entity_poly.entity_id
_entity_poly.type
_entity_poly.pdbx_seq_one_letter_code
_entity_poly.pdbx_strand_id
1 'polypeptide(L)'
;MKIFINYVGLINKACIETDGVTVIGGYNNSGKSTILKGIYALLYSDYCIKEKILNERKQSLLNLLQNYIFSHESYYGYIDVRNLVNLIFRKYYKYGGLSYEEFSNILTDETIRNKGAEGIVQESDVSPNKAELYKKVITVFKRSDSDYEKFIFSKYFNNVFTGNINMYNNKQKCKIEAEIDGNISFAEFSGNKLVSCKGLSGYNVPVFYISTSHFIEKRKTVIYSELNRALKRDDGLDIVYESYRDTEENKETLKSILQEILHGNISFSDEGLVYKDENTNSDFHINNVASGMKNLLVIQKLLNNGSLGRNSILLIDEPETNLHPEWQVKFAEILVLLNKELGIKVIANSHSPYFMRAVEVKLSDYGIKEKGYFYLMQEDEKGTFCTEDVTDNTDKIYKMLYKPLEYL
;
A
#
# COMPACT_ATOMS: atom_id res chain seq x y z
N MET A 1 -13.21 -12.87 -0.80
CA MET A 1 -12.00 -12.63 -1.60
C MET A 1 -11.17 -13.90 -1.64
N LYS A 2 -10.70 -14.30 -2.83
CA LYS A 2 -9.78 -15.45 -3.00
C LYS A 2 -8.49 -14.96 -3.63
N ILE A 3 -7.36 -15.47 -3.15
CA ILE A 3 -6.03 -15.06 -3.58
C ILE A 3 -5.24 -16.28 -4.02
N PHE A 4 -4.62 -16.18 -5.18
CA PHE A 4 -3.78 -17.23 -5.75
C PHE A 4 -2.38 -16.67 -6.03
N ILE A 5 -1.36 -17.34 -5.52
CA ILE A 5 0.04 -16.97 -5.71
C ILE A 5 0.79 -18.20 -6.21
N ASN A 6 1.42 -18.08 -7.37
CA ASN A 6 2.16 -19.17 -7.97
C ASN A 6 3.60 -18.72 -8.32
N TYR A 7 4.60 -19.48 -7.88
CA TYR A 7 6.02 -19.33 -8.23
C TYR A 7 6.63 -17.97 -7.84
N VAL A 8 6.25 -17.43 -6.67
CA VAL A 8 6.73 -16.15 -6.14
C VAL A 8 7.70 -16.38 -4.98
N GLY A 9 8.95 -15.95 -5.11
CA GLY A 9 9.97 -16.15 -4.08
C GLY A 9 10.15 -17.62 -3.71
N LEU A 10 9.80 -18.01 -2.49
CA LEU A 10 9.80 -19.41 -2.03
C LEU A 10 8.44 -20.09 -2.19
N ILE A 11 7.42 -19.39 -2.66
CA ILE A 11 6.06 -19.92 -2.76
C ILE A 11 5.90 -20.66 -4.09
N ASN A 12 5.66 -21.97 -4.02
CA ASN A 12 5.27 -22.77 -5.16
C ASN A 12 3.81 -22.50 -5.53
N LYS A 13 2.91 -22.67 -4.54
CA LYS A 13 1.48 -22.40 -4.71
C LYS A 13 0.87 -21.96 -3.38
N ALA A 14 0.17 -20.84 -3.41
CA ALA A 14 -0.68 -20.42 -2.30
C ALA A 14 -2.10 -20.16 -2.81
N CYS A 15 -3.09 -20.65 -2.04
CA CYS A 15 -4.50 -20.38 -2.24
C CYS A 15 -5.07 -19.96 -0.88
N ILE A 16 -5.57 -18.73 -0.79
CA ILE A 16 -6.07 -18.15 0.45
C ILE A 16 -7.45 -17.56 0.18
N GLU A 17 -8.41 -17.99 0.94
CA GLU A 17 -9.74 -17.38 0.99
C GLU A 17 -9.85 -16.55 2.25
N THR A 18 -10.50 -15.38 2.18
CA THR A 18 -10.73 -14.50 3.31
C THR A 18 -11.98 -13.67 3.14
N ASP A 19 -12.77 -13.60 4.20
CA ASP A 19 -13.90 -12.67 4.33
C ASP A 19 -13.98 -12.12 5.78
N GLY A 20 -12.92 -12.33 6.55
CA GLY A 20 -12.84 -11.94 7.94
C GLY A 20 -11.40 -11.82 8.43
N VAL A 21 -11.03 -12.60 9.43
CA VAL A 21 -9.68 -12.65 9.98
C VAL A 21 -8.99 -13.92 9.51
N THR A 22 -7.92 -13.75 8.76
CA THR A 22 -7.10 -14.82 8.21
C THR A 22 -5.75 -14.86 8.91
N VAL A 23 -5.33 -16.04 9.38
CA VAL A 23 -4.02 -16.23 9.97
C VAL A 23 -3.22 -17.25 9.16
N ILE A 24 -2.01 -16.87 8.77
CA ILE A 24 -1.07 -17.76 8.06
C ILE A 24 0.04 -18.15 9.02
N GLY A 25 0.00 -19.41 9.47
CA GLY A 25 1.01 -20.01 10.34
C GLY A 25 2.15 -20.67 9.56
N GLY A 26 3.31 -20.79 10.20
CA GLY A 26 4.45 -21.50 9.61
C GLY A 26 5.79 -21.09 10.21
N TYR A 27 6.83 -21.86 9.92
CA TYR A 27 8.20 -21.56 10.35
C TYR A 27 8.72 -20.24 9.74
N ASN A 28 9.78 -19.71 10.36
CA ASN A 28 10.50 -18.58 9.78
C ASN A 28 11.05 -18.99 8.40
N ASN A 29 11.13 -18.01 7.49
CA ASN A 29 11.60 -18.21 6.10
C ASN A 29 10.71 -19.15 5.24
N SER A 30 9.46 -19.40 5.63
CA SER A 30 8.50 -20.18 4.82
C SER A 30 7.74 -19.38 3.77
N GLY A 31 8.05 -18.08 3.62
CA GLY A 31 7.43 -17.22 2.61
C GLY A 31 6.15 -16.51 3.04
N LYS A 32 5.75 -16.54 4.32
CA LYS A 32 4.56 -15.86 4.85
C LYS A 32 4.53 -14.37 4.48
N SER A 33 5.62 -13.64 4.77
CA SER A 33 5.75 -12.22 4.41
C SER A 33 5.72 -11.98 2.90
N THR A 34 6.18 -12.94 2.10
CA THR A 34 6.10 -12.91 0.63
C THR A 34 4.65 -12.93 0.17
N ILE A 35 3.80 -13.73 0.81
CA ILE A 35 2.35 -13.76 0.53
C ILE A 35 1.73 -12.39 0.80
N LEU A 36 1.93 -11.83 2.01
CA LEU A 36 1.36 -10.53 2.35
C LEU A 36 1.86 -9.41 1.42
N LYS A 37 3.16 -9.40 1.10
CA LYS A 37 3.75 -8.46 0.14
C LYS A 37 3.14 -8.58 -1.25
N GLY A 38 2.89 -9.81 -1.71
CA GLY A 38 2.23 -10.07 -2.99
C GLY A 38 0.81 -9.54 -3.03
N ILE A 39 0.03 -9.81 -1.98
CA ILE A 39 -1.33 -9.29 -1.83
C ILE A 39 -1.31 -7.75 -1.82
N TYR A 40 -0.43 -7.15 -1.01
CA TYR A 40 -0.30 -5.70 -0.95
C TYR A 40 0.04 -5.10 -2.31
N ALA A 41 1.07 -5.62 -2.98
CA ALA A 41 1.52 -5.11 -4.27
C ALA A 41 0.41 -5.15 -5.32
N LEU A 42 -0.37 -6.26 -5.38
CA LEU A 42 -1.48 -6.41 -6.31
C LEU A 42 -2.60 -5.42 -6.01
N LEU A 43 -3.16 -5.48 -4.80
CA LEU A 43 -4.33 -4.70 -4.43
C LEU A 43 -4.03 -3.20 -4.35
N TYR A 44 -2.83 -2.85 -3.85
CA TYR A 44 -2.42 -1.46 -3.82
C TYR A 44 -2.14 -0.89 -5.22
N SER A 45 -1.62 -1.68 -6.16
CA SER A 45 -1.46 -1.23 -7.55
C SER A 45 -2.81 -0.84 -8.16
N ASP A 46 -3.85 -1.59 -7.82
CA ASP A 46 -5.21 -1.43 -8.32
C ASP A 46 -6.00 -0.31 -7.62
N TYR A 47 -5.71 -0.11 -6.34
CA TYR A 47 -6.37 0.91 -5.53
C TYR A 47 -6.24 2.31 -6.13
N CYS A 48 -7.38 2.96 -6.41
CA CYS A 48 -7.47 4.28 -7.05
C CYS A 48 -6.67 4.38 -8.36
N ILE A 49 -6.69 3.32 -9.18
CA ILE A 49 -5.86 3.21 -10.40
C ILE A 49 -6.06 4.41 -11.36
N LYS A 50 -7.28 4.92 -11.50
CA LYS A 50 -7.57 6.07 -12.37
C LYS A 50 -6.81 7.33 -11.93
N GLU A 51 -6.80 7.60 -10.63
CA GLU A 51 -6.04 8.73 -10.07
C GLU A 51 -4.53 8.55 -10.24
N LYS A 52 -4.06 7.33 -10.03
CA LYS A 52 -2.64 6.98 -10.24
C LYS A 52 -2.23 7.19 -11.70
N ILE A 53 -3.05 6.79 -12.66
CA ILE A 53 -2.82 7.03 -14.09
C ILE A 53 -2.73 8.54 -14.39
N LEU A 54 -3.66 9.33 -13.87
CA LEU A 54 -3.64 10.79 -14.04
C LEU A 54 -2.38 11.41 -13.42
N ASN A 55 -1.97 10.95 -12.24
CA ASN A 55 -0.77 11.43 -11.57
C ASN A 55 0.51 11.02 -12.33
N GLU A 56 0.60 9.81 -12.85
CA GLU A 56 1.74 9.37 -13.69
C GLU A 56 1.82 10.13 -15.01
N ARG A 57 0.67 10.48 -15.62
CA ARG A 57 0.63 11.37 -16.78
C ARG A 57 1.17 12.76 -16.44
N LYS A 58 0.70 13.37 -15.34
CA LYS A 58 1.21 14.66 -14.86
C LYS A 58 2.71 14.62 -14.58
N GLN A 59 3.18 13.56 -13.93
CA GLN A 59 4.59 13.39 -13.63
C GLN A 59 5.44 13.21 -14.90
N SER A 60 4.93 12.49 -15.89
CA SER A 60 5.59 12.32 -17.19
C SER A 60 5.72 13.66 -17.93
N LEU A 61 4.66 14.48 -17.91
CA LEU A 61 4.70 15.84 -18.46
C LEU A 61 5.67 16.73 -17.69
N LEU A 62 5.65 16.66 -16.37
CA LEU A 62 6.55 17.44 -15.51
C LEU A 62 8.01 17.17 -15.84
N ASN A 63 8.38 15.88 -15.87
CA ASN A 63 9.75 15.47 -16.18
C ASN A 63 10.16 15.92 -17.61
N LEU A 64 9.27 15.77 -18.58
CA LEU A 64 9.52 16.15 -19.96
C LEU A 64 9.72 17.66 -20.11
N LEU A 65 8.87 18.47 -19.49
CA LEU A 65 8.95 19.93 -19.55
C LEU A 65 10.13 20.45 -18.73
N GLN A 66 10.41 19.89 -17.56
CA GLN A 66 11.59 20.26 -16.77
C GLN A 66 12.88 20.04 -17.55
N ASN A 67 13.07 18.86 -18.15
CA ASN A 67 14.25 18.56 -18.93
C ASN A 67 14.39 19.48 -20.14
N TYR A 68 13.29 19.81 -20.81
CA TYR A 68 13.31 20.69 -21.97
C TYR A 68 13.63 22.13 -21.57
N ILE A 69 12.97 22.68 -20.55
CA ILE A 69 13.18 24.05 -20.07
C ILE A 69 14.61 24.21 -19.54
N PHE A 70 15.09 23.24 -18.75
CA PHE A 70 16.46 23.27 -18.23
C PHE A 70 17.52 23.22 -19.35
N SER A 71 17.29 22.45 -20.41
CA SER A 71 18.21 22.41 -21.57
C SER A 71 18.18 23.69 -22.42
N HIS A 72 17.22 24.60 -22.20
CA HIS A 72 17.05 25.88 -22.89
C HIS A 72 16.86 27.02 -21.88
N GLU A 73 17.56 26.99 -20.74
CA GLU A 73 17.40 27.94 -19.65
C GLU A 73 17.71 29.39 -20.07
N SER A 74 18.69 29.59 -20.95
CA SER A 74 19.01 30.92 -21.53
C SER A 74 17.82 31.55 -22.24
N TYR A 75 16.99 30.73 -22.88
CA TYR A 75 15.79 31.16 -23.61
C TYR A 75 14.58 31.39 -22.71
N TYR A 76 14.27 30.39 -21.84
CA TYR A 76 13.06 30.40 -21.04
C TYR A 76 13.20 31.14 -19.70
N GLY A 77 14.41 31.19 -19.13
CA GLY A 77 14.61 31.66 -17.77
C GLY A 77 13.92 30.76 -16.73
N TYR A 78 13.57 31.35 -15.60
CA TYR A 78 12.85 30.63 -14.55
C TYR A 78 11.36 30.51 -14.93
N ILE A 79 10.87 29.28 -15.09
CA ILE A 79 9.45 28.99 -15.31
C ILE A 79 8.95 28.08 -14.19
N ASP A 80 7.77 28.36 -13.63
CA ASP A 80 7.07 27.41 -12.78
C ASP A 80 6.49 26.26 -13.62
N VAL A 81 7.30 25.21 -13.78
CA VAL A 81 6.94 24.04 -14.58
C VAL A 81 5.71 23.33 -14.06
N ARG A 82 5.44 23.39 -12.74
CA ARG A 82 4.24 22.75 -12.16
C ARG A 82 2.97 23.49 -12.59
N ASN A 83 3.01 24.82 -12.59
CA ASN A 83 1.90 25.62 -13.10
C ASN A 83 1.68 25.36 -14.59
N LEU A 84 2.75 25.32 -15.38
CA LEU A 84 2.71 25.00 -16.81
C LEU A 84 2.07 23.63 -17.08
N VAL A 85 2.46 22.59 -16.34
CA VAL A 85 1.83 21.26 -16.43
C VAL A 85 0.34 21.32 -16.14
N ASN A 86 -0.07 22.03 -15.10
CA ASN A 86 -1.49 22.15 -14.74
C ASN A 86 -2.31 22.87 -15.81
N LEU A 87 -1.76 23.92 -16.41
CA LEU A 87 -2.42 24.64 -17.51
C LEU A 87 -2.60 23.76 -18.75
N ILE A 88 -1.53 23.07 -19.18
CA ILE A 88 -1.56 22.14 -20.32
C ILE A 88 -2.57 21.01 -20.04
N PHE A 89 -2.51 20.41 -18.85
CA PHE A 89 -3.37 19.31 -18.44
C PHE A 89 -4.84 19.72 -18.42
N ARG A 90 -5.15 20.86 -17.77
CA ARG A 90 -6.51 21.43 -17.69
C ARG A 90 -7.07 21.71 -19.07
N LYS A 91 -6.25 22.30 -19.98
CA LYS A 91 -6.69 22.65 -21.33
C LYS A 91 -6.98 21.41 -22.16
N TYR A 92 -6.07 20.41 -22.12
CA TYR A 92 -6.26 19.15 -22.84
C TYR A 92 -7.57 18.44 -22.47
N TYR A 93 -7.84 18.29 -21.18
CA TYR A 93 -9.05 17.59 -20.73
C TYR A 93 -10.33 18.41 -20.84
N LYS A 94 -10.26 19.72 -20.77
CA LYS A 94 -11.43 20.59 -20.92
C LYS A 94 -11.94 20.64 -22.37
N TYR A 95 -11.05 20.59 -23.35
CA TYR A 95 -11.39 20.75 -24.76
C TYR A 95 -11.22 19.47 -25.59
N GLY A 96 -10.89 18.36 -24.95
CA GLY A 96 -10.69 17.06 -25.63
C GLY A 96 -9.43 16.99 -26.49
N GLY A 97 -8.50 17.92 -26.32
CA GLY A 97 -7.25 18.00 -27.06
C GLY A 97 -6.48 19.28 -26.79
N LEU A 98 -5.33 19.42 -27.43
CA LEU A 98 -4.46 20.59 -27.37
C LEU A 98 -3.85 20.81 -28.76
N SER A 99 -4.09 21.94 -29.38
CA SER A 99 -3.45 22.28 -30.65
C SER A 99 -2.01 22.77 -30.43
N TYR A 100 -1.20 22.78 -31.52
CA TYR A 100 0.16 23.32 -31.46
C TYR A 100 0.16 24.80 -31.11
N GLU A 101 -0.75 25.57 -31.68
CA GLU A 101 -0.87 27.02 -31.45
C GLU A 101 -1.19 27.30 -29.97
N GLU A 102 -2.17 26.59 -29.40
CA GLU A 102 -2.52 26.72 -27.98
C GLU A 102 -1.36 26.36 -27.06
N PHE A 103 -0.65 25.28 -27.37
CA PHE A 103 0.53 24.88 -26.62
C PHE A 103 1.65 25.94 -26.69
N SER A 104 1.91 26.47 -27.88
CA SER A 104 2.91 27.49 -28.08
C SER A 104 2.57 28.79 -27.33
N ASN A 105 1.29 29.18 -27.32
CA ASN A 105 0.82 30.37 -26.61
C ASN A 105 0.98 30.19 -25.09
N ILE A 106 0.61 29.02 -24.52
CA ILE A 106 0.81 28.73 -23.09
C ILE A 106 2.29 28.86 -22.70
N LEU A 107 3.20 28.29 -23.49
CA LEU A 107 4.65 28.40 -23.26
C LEU A 107 5.14 29.84 -23.33
N THR A 108 4.67 30.59 -24.30
CA THR A 108 5.07 31.99 -24.50
C THR A 108 4.54 32.87 -23.38
N ASP A 109 3.27 32.73 -22.99
CA ASP A 109 2.64 33.51 -21.93
C ASP A 109 3.35 33.30 -20.59
N GLU A 110 3.69 32.05 -20.25
CA GLU A 110 4.44 31.74 -19.02
C GLU A 110 5.87 32.29 -19.06
N THR A 111 6.52 32.30 -20.22
CA THR A 111 7.85 32.91 -20.39
C THR A 111 7.79 34.44 -20.19
N ILE A 112 6.80 35.11 -20.76
CA ILE A 112 6.60 36.58 -20.64
C ILE A 112 6.26 36.93 -19.17
N ARG A 113 5.37 36.20 -18.50
CA ARG A 113 5.02 36.46 -17.11
C ARG A 113 6.22 36.46 -16.17
N ASN A 114 7.20 35.58 -16.43
CA ASN A 114 8.34 35.42 -15.56
C ASN A 114 9.52 36.33 -15.88
N LYS A 115 9.70 36.74 -17.14
CA LYS A 115 10.79 37.68 -17.55
C LYS A 115 10.42 39.16 -17.43
N GLY A 116 9.14 39.49 -17.25
CA GLY A 116 8.66 40.87 -17.39
C GLY A 116 8.65 41.33 -18.83
N ALA A 117 7.93 42.44 -19.13
CA ALA A 117 7.81 42.98 -20.49
C ALA A 117 9.14 43.51 -21.08
N GLU A 118 10.18 43.69 -20.26
CA GLU A 118 11.51 44.19 -20.67
C GLU A 118 12.51 43.11 -21.07
N GLY A 119 12.19 41.83 -20.80
CA GLY A 119 13.04 40.68 -21.12
C GLY A 119 12.80 40.13 -22.53
N ILE A 120 12.73 40.99 -23.56
CA ILE A 120 12.63 40.59 -24.96
C ILE A 120 13.88 39.76 -25.32
N VAL A 121 13.63 38.52 -25.73
CA VAL A 121 14.62 37.56 -26.23
C VAL A 121 15.51 38.25 -27.28
N GLN A 122 16.81 38.33 -27.01
CA GLN A 122 17.73 38.78 -28.06
C GLN A 122 17.67 37.76 -29.22
N GLU A 123 17.56 38.25 -30.45
CA GLU A 123 17.45 37.42 -31.68
C GLU A 123 18.60 36.44 -31.91
N SER A 124 19.63 36.44 -31.06
CA SER A 124 20.80 35.58 -31.13
C SER A 124 20.59 34.18 -30.47
N ASP A 125 19.53 33.99 -29.67
CA ASP A 125 19.28 32.70 -29.03
C ASP A 125 18.55 31.78 -30.00
N VAL A 126 19.14 30.60 -30.26
CA VAL A 126 18.52 29.55 -31.10
C VAL A 126 17.14 29.23 -30.55
N SER A 127 16.10 29.59 -31.28
CA SER A 127 14.71 29.32 -30.88
C SER A 127 14.51 27.83 -30.66
N PRO A 128 14.11 27.41 -29.46
CA PRO A 128 13.90 25.99 -29.15
C PRO A 128 12.85 25.37 -30.07
N ASN A 129 13.05 24.11 -30.45
CA ASN A 129 12.12 23.39 -31.31
C ASN A 129 10.81 23.04 -30.57
N LYS A 130 9.91 24.03 -30.43
CA LYS A 130 8.61 23.87 -29.77
C LYS A 130 7.75 22.80 -30.43
N ALA A 131 7.92 22.55 -31.73
CA ALA A 131 7.14 21.54 -32.45
C ALA A 131 7.53 20.11 -32.03
N GLU A 132 8.81 19.86 -31.77
CA GLU A 132 9.27 18.56 -31.26
C GLU A 132 8.77 18.33 -29.82
N LEU A 133 8.85 19.36 -28.97
CA LEU A 133 8.31 19.29 -27.61
C LEU A 133 6.81 18.99 -27.61
N TYR A 134 6.05 19.70 -28.45
CA TYR A 134 4.61 19.49 -28.61
C TYR A 134 4.29 18.01 -28.97
N LYS A 135 5.01 17.43 -29.94
CA LYS A 135 4.83 16.02 -30.30
C LYS A 135 5.04 15.08 -29.11
N LYS A 136 6.08 15.33 -28.30
CA LYS A 136 6.36 14.57 -27.08
C LYS A 136 5.25 14.73 -26.04
N VAL A 137 4.75 15.96 -25.84
CA VAL A 137 3.61 16.24 -24.93
C VAL A 137 2.36 15.50 -25.37
N ILE A 138 2.00 15.56 -26.66
CA ILE A 138 0.84 14.84 -27.19
C ILE A 138 0.99 13.31 -27.05
N THR A 139 2.20 12.78 -27.18
CA THR A 139 2.47 11.35 -26.98
C THR A 139 2.15 10.91 -25.55
N VAL A 140 2.43 11.74 -24.52
CA VAL A 140 2.07 11.46 -23.13
C VAL A 140 0.56 11.34 -22.97
N PHE A 141 -0.22 12.21 -23.59
CA PHE A 141 -1.68 12.17 -23.52
C PHE A 141 -2.28 10.99 -24.31
N LYS A 142 -1.71 10.66 -25.47
CA LYS A 142 -2.18 9.57 -26.33
C LYS A 142 -1.80 8.17 -25.84
N ARG A 143 -0.86 8.08 -24.90
CA ARG A 143 -0.51 6.79 -24.28
C ARG A 143 -1.73 6.20 -23.59
N SER A 144 -2.01 4.92 -23.84
CA SER A 144 -3.21 4.24 -23.33
C SER A 144 -3.22 4.12 -21.81
N ASP A 145 -4.41 4.06 -21.21
CA ASP A 145 -4.55 3.78 -19.78
C ASP A 145 -3.96 2.43 -19.41
N SER A 146 -4.09 1.43 -20.30
CA SER A 146 -3.50 0.10 -20.13
C SER A 146 -1.96 0.14 -20.05
N ASP A 147 -1.29 1.02 -20.80
CA ASP A 147 0.17 1.18 -20.71
C ASP A 147 0.58 1.82 -19.39
N TYR A 148 -0.21 2.77 -18.89
CA TYR A 148 0.02 3.36 -17.57
C TYR A 148 -0.27 2.35 -16.45
N GLU A 149 -1.33 1.55 -16.58
CA GLU A 149 -1.64 0.47 -15.65
C GLU A 149 -0.48 -0.52 -15.53
N LYS A 150 0.04 -1.02 -16.65
CA LYS A 150 1.23 -1.87 -16.67
C LYS A 150 2.45 -1.22 -16.02
N PHE A 151 2.66 0.07 -16.27
CA PHE A 151 3.74 0.82 -15.64
C PHE A 151 3.56 0.90 -14.13
N ILE A 152 2.35 1.21 -13.64
CA ILE A 152 2.00 1.31 -12.23
C ILE A 152 2.20 -0.03 -11.54
N PHE A 153 1.65 -1.14 -12.09
CA PHE A 153 1.84 -2.48 -11.55
C PHE A 153 3.33 -2.83 -11.47
N SER A 154 4.08 -2.63 -12.55
CA SER A 154 5.52 -2.87 -12.58
C SER A 154 6.27 -2.06 -11.52
N LYS A 155 5.93 -0.77 -11.37
CA LYS A 155 6.54 0.14 -10.39
C LYS A 155 6.32 -0.33 -8.94
N TYR A 156 5.08 -0.68 -8.57
CA TYR A 156 4.77 -1.11 -7.21
C TYR A 156 5.35 -2.48 -6.88
N PHE A 157 5.24 -3.45 -7.78
CA PHE A 157 5.84 -4.77 -7.58
C PHE A 157 7.37 -4.70 -7.48
N ASN A 158 8.03 -3.96 -8.36
CA ASN A 158 9.49 -3.77 -8.28
C ASN A 158 9.92 -3.12 -6.96
N ASN A 159 9.12 -2.21 -6.43
CA ASN A 159 9.41 -1.54 -5.16
C ASN A 159 9.23 -2.50 -3.96
N VAL A 160 8.11 -3.25 -3.94
CA VAL A 160 7.77 -4.17 -2.84
C VAL A 160 8.74 -5.35 -2.79
N PHE A 161 9.14 -5.89 -3.96
CA PHE A 161 10.01 -7.06 -4.09
C PHE A 161 11.47 -6.71 -4.38
N THR A 162 11.83 -5.42 -4.39
CA THR A 162 13.18 -4.96 -4.76
C THR A 162 13.71 -5.57 -6.07
N GLY A 163 12.81 -5.73 -7.04
CA GLY A 163 13.09 -6.28 -8.36
C GLY A 163 13.18 -7.81 -8.46
N ASN A 164 13.03 -8.55 -7.34
CA ASN A 164 13.18 -10.02 -7.31
C ASN A 164 11.88 -10.71 -6.90
N ILE A 165 10.95 -10.84 -7.84
CA ILE A 165 9.64 -11.47 -7.59
C ILE A 165 9.60 -12.95 -7.94
N ASN A 166 10.28 -13.36 -9.02
CA ASN A 166 10.24 -14.75 -9.48
C ASN A 166 10.90 -15.71 -8.48
N MET A 167 10.39 -16.93 -8.46
CA MET A 167 11.00 -18.03 -7.73
C MET A 167 12.42 -18.29 -8.26
N TYR A 168 13.37 -18.45 -7.33
CA TYR A 168 14.76 -18.74 -7.68
C TYR A 168 14.87 -20.07 -8.46
N ASN A 169 15.67 -20.08 -9.53
CA ASN A 169 15.87 -21.23 -10.42
C ASN A 169 14.61 -21.81 -11.10
N ASN A 170 13.51 -21.07 -11.13
CA ASN A 170 12.29 -21.50 -11.81
C ASN A 170 12.10 -20.68 -13.10
N LYS A 171 11.91 -21.39 -14.24
CA LYS A 171 11.59 -20.77 -15.54
C LYS A 171 10.11 -20.50 -15.75
N GLN A 172 9.27 -20.96 -14.83
CA GLN A 172 7.83 -20.74 -14.91
C GLN A 172 7.52 -19.27 -14.64
N LYS A 173 6.44 -18.82 -15.25
CA LYS A 173 5.94 -17.48 -14.98
C LYS A 173 5.35 -17.45 -13.57
N CYS A 174 5.69 -16.41 -12.81
CA CYS A 174 5.04 -16.19 -11.55
C CYS A 174 3.75 -15.38 -11.75
N LYS A 175 2.73 -15.72 -10.97
CA LYS A 175 1.43 -15.06 -11.04
C LYS A 175 0.90 -14.80 -9.64
N ILE A 176 0.39 -13.59 -9.44
CA ILE A 176 -0.40 -13.22 -8.27
C ILE A 176 -1.76 -12.78 -8.79
N GLU A 177 -2.82 -13.35 -8.22
CA GLU A 177 -4.20 -13.12 -8.63
C GLU A 177 -5.09 -12.96 -7.41
N ALA A 178 -6.04 -12.05 -7.48
CA ALA A 178 -7.11 -11.88 -6.51
C ALA A 178 -8.46 -11.87 -7.20
N GLU A 179 -9.38 -12.68 -6.71
CA GLU A 179 -10.78 -12.68 -7.08
C GLU A 179 -11.59 -12.00 -5.98
N ILE A 180 -12.28 -10.91 -6.33
CA ILE A 180 -13.11 -10.11 -5.43
C ILE A 180 -14.45 -9.88 -6.09
N ASP A 181 -15.52 -10.37 -5.48
CA ASP A 181 -16.91 -10.24 -5.97
C ASP A 181 -17.07 -10.66 -7.44
N GLY A 182 -16.41 -11.77 -7.82
CA GLY A 182 -16.43 -12.32 -9.17
C GLY A 182 -15.55 -11.59 -10.18
N ASN A 183 -14.85 -10.53 -9.79
CA ASN A 183 -13.89 -9.83 -10.65
C ASN A 183 -12.46 -10.28 -10.32
N ILE A 184 -11.62 -10.36 -11.34
CA ILE A 184 -10.26 -10.85 -11.23
C ILE A 184 -9.27 -9.73 -11.52
N SER A 185 -8.38 -9.47 -10.55
CA SER A 185 -7.15 -8.70 -10.71
C SER A 185 -5.97 -9.65 -10.73
N PHE A 186 -4.98 -9.42 -11.60
CA PHE A 186 -3.78 -10.24 -11.60
C PHE A 186 -2.55 -9.49 -12.13
N ALA A 187 -1.38 -9.99 -11.75
CA ALA A 187 -0.08 -9.61 -12.30
C ALA A 187 0.74 -10.87 -12.59
N GLU A 188 1.25 -10.98 -13.82
CA GLU A 188 2.06 -12.10 -14.29
C GLU A 188 3.45 -11.62 -14.66
N PHE A 189 4.50 -12.34 -14.22
CA PHE A 189 5.89 -11.98 -14.44
C PHE A 189 6.66 -13.13 -15.07
N SER A 190 7.68 -12.77 -15.85
CA SER A 190 8.66 -13.71 -16.40
C SER A 190 10.05 -13.07 -16.31
N GLY A 191 10.99 -13.76 -15.67
CA GLY A 191 12.33 -13.21 -15.43
C GLY A 191 12.29 -11.86 -14.69
N ASN A 192 11.46 -11.74 -13.67
CA ASN A 192 11.22 -10.51 -12.87
C ASN A 192 10.62 -9.31 -13.63
N LYS A 193 10.21 -9.49 -14.89
CA LYS A 193 9.55 -8.45 -15.70
C LYS A 193 8.05 -8.71 -15.78
N LEU A 194 7.24 -7.69 -15.59
CA LEU A 194 5.80 -7.78 -15.79
C LEU A 194 5.47 -8.07 -17.25
N VAL A 195 4.79 -9.19 -17.50
CA VAL A 195 4.34 -9.61 -18.83
C VAL A 195 2.92 -9.14 -19.09
N SER A 196 2.05 -9.41 -18.15
CA SER A 196 0.63 -9.03 -18.23
C SER A 196 0.07 -8.66 -16.86
N CYS A 197 -0.89 -7.77 -16.84
CA CYS A 197 -1.68 -7.43 -15.67
C CYS A 197 -3.09 -7.05 -16.06
N LYS A 198 -3.98 -7.13 -15.10
CA LYS A 198 -5.35 -6.64 -15.19
C LYS A 198 -5.78 -6.20 -13.79
N GLY A 199 -6.25 -4.97 -13.67
CA GLY A 199 -6.83 -4.46 -12.44
C GLY A 199 -8.36 -4.64 -12.38
N LEU A 200 -8.90 -4.39 -11.20
CA LEU A 200 -10.34 -4.33 -10.93
C LEU A 200 -10.85 -2.94 -11.28
N SER A 201 -11.66 -2.83 -12.31
CA SER A 201 -12.26 -1.55 -12.69
C SER A 201 -13.08 -0.98 -11.53
N GLY A 202 -12.64 0.17 -10.97
CA GLY A 202 -13.36 0.86 -9.91
C GLY A 202 -13.07 0.36 -8.48
N TYR A 203 -12.04 -0.45 -8.29
CA TYR A 203 -11.64 -0.89 -6.96
C TYR A 203 -11.00 0.25 -6.16
N ASN A 204 -11.68 0.67 -5.10
CA ASN A 204 -11.26 1.78 -4.26
C ASN A 204 -11.15 1.41 -2.77
N VAL A 205 -10.90 0.13 -2.48
CA VAL A 205 -10.75 -0.35 -1.11
C VAL A 205 -9.33 -0.06 -0.61
N PRO A 206 -9.17 0.67 0.51
CA PRO A 206 -7.85 0.92 1.09
C PRO A 206 -7.18 -0.36 1.56
N VAL A 207 -5.89 -0.47 1.30
CA VAL A 207 -5.05 -1.60 1.70
C VAL A 207 -3.85 -1.10 2.49
N PHE A 208 -3.69 -1.59 3.71
CA PHE A 208 -2.57 -1.25 4.58
C PHE A 208 -1.72 -2.47 4.88
N TYR A 209 -0.41 -2.27 4.86
CA TYR A 209 0.56 -3.28 5.27
C TYR A 209 1.34 -2.74 6.48
N ILE A 210 1.23 -3.43 7.60
CA ILE A 210 1.88 -3.06 8.86
C ILE A 210 2.89 -4.14 9.25
N SER A 211 4.11 -3.72 9.59
CA SER A 211 5.15 -4.59 10.12
C SER A 211 6.05 -3.77 11.05
N THR A 212 6.48 -4.38 12.14
CA THR A 212 7.42 -3.76 13.09
C THR A 212 8.74 -3.37 12.44
N SER A 213 9.20 -4.10 11.42
CA SER A 213 10.42 -3.79 10.68
C SER A 213 10.38 -2.43 9.97
N HIS A 214 9.19 -1.96 9.59
CA HIS A 214 9.03 -0.66 8.91
C HIS A 214 9.44 0.54 9.76
N PHE A 215 9.35 0.43 11.09
CA PHE A 215 9.75 1.51 12.01
C PHE A 215 11.23 1.48 12.35
N ILE A 216 11.88 0.34 12.17
CA ILE A 216 13.31 0.14 12.44
C ILE A 216 14.14 0.52 11.21
N GLU A 217 13.66 0.14 10.03
CA GLU A 217 14.33 0.41 8.77
C GLU A 217 13.82 1.73 8.17
N LYS A 218 14.61 2.78 8.20
CA LYS A 218 14.35 4.05 7.47
C LYS A 218 14.37 3.87 5.94
N ARG A 219 14.03 2.69 5.45
CA ARG A 219 13.98 2.42 4.00
C ARG A 219 12.79 3.12 3.40
N LYS A 220 13.02 3.94 2.38
CA LYS A 220 12.00 4.60 1.55
C LYS A 220 11.31 3.58 0.63
N THR A 221 10.64 2.57 1.19
CA THR A 221 9.80 1.66 0.41
C THR A 221 8.45 2.32 0.12
N VAL A 222 7.77 1.89 -0.95
CA VAL A 222 6.40 2.36 -1.24
C VAL A 222 5.47 2.06 -0.07
N ILE A 223 5.57 0.88 0.54
CA ILE A 223 4.79 0.50 1.72
C ILE A 223 4.93 1.56 2.83
N TYR A 224 6.16 1.92 3.17
CA TYR A 224 6.42 2.92 4.21
C TYR A 224 5.94 4.31 3.82
N SER A 225 6.18 4.76 2.58
CA SER A 225 5.78 6.09 2.13
C SER A 225 4.27 6.27 2.10
N GLU A 226 3.52 5.23 1.69
CA GLU A 226 2.07 5.28 1.64
C GLU A 226 1.43 5.16 3.03
N LEU A 227 1.99 4.31 3.89
CA LEU A 227 1.58 4.27 5.30
C LEU A 227 1.80 5.62 5.98
N ASN A 228 2.97 6.23 5.79
CA ASN A 228 3.25 7.57 6.33
C ASN A 228 2.33 8.65 5.77
N ARG A 229 1.96 8.57 4.49
CA ARG A 229 0.99 9.50 3.90
C ARG A 229 -0.37 9.37 4.57
N ALA A 230 -0.82 8.14 4.82
CA ALA A 230 -2.07 7.89 5.52
C ALA A 230 -2.03 8.37 6.98
N LEU A 231 -0.92 8.13 7.68
CA LEU A 231 -0.73 8.58 9.06
C LEU A 231 -0.68 10.10 9.21
N LYS A 232 -0.21 10.83 8.18
CA LYS A 232 -0.11 12.29 8.17
C LYS A 232 -1.44 13.01 7.93
N ARG A 233 -2.51 12.29 7.64
CA ARG A 233 -3.83 12.93 7.51
C ARG A 233 -4.25 13.46 8.87
N ASP A 234 -4.78 14.67 8.86
CA ASP A 234 -5.33 15.28 10.06
C ASP A 234 -6.63 14.58 10.47
N ASP A 235 -6.85 14.48 11.78
CA ASP A 235 -8.06 13.90 12.35
C ASP A 235 -9.26 14.77 11.95
N GLY A 236 -10.17 14.23 11.14
CA GLY A 236 -11.41 14.91 10.75
C GLY A 236 -11.39 15.72 9.46
N LEU A 237 -10.31 15.78 8.68
CA LEU A 237 -10.36 16.34 7.34
C LEU A 237 -10.99 15.33 6.37
N ASP A 238 -12.29 15.49 6.25
CA ASP A 238 -13.12 14.91 5.20
C ASP A 238 -12.53 15.24 3.85
N ILE A 239 -12.54 14.33 2.91
CA ILE A 239 -12.86 14.73 1.53
C ILE A 239 -12.89 13.57 0.53
N VAL A 240 -12.37 12.36 0.82
CA VAL A 240 -12.30 11.35 -0.25
C VAL A 240 -13.11 10.07 0.02
N TYR A 241 -13.62 9.86 1.24
CA TYR A 241 -14.29 8.60 1.63
C TYR A 241 -15.66 8.79 2.27
N GLU A 242 -16.49 9.71 1.75
CA GLU A 242 -17.88 9.85 2.22
C GLU A 242 -18.70 8.55 2.12
N SER A 243 -18.31 7.65 1.23
CA SER A 243 -18.95 6.34 1.06
C SER A 243 -18.59 5.30 2.13
N TYR A 244 -17.62 5.58 2.99
CA TYR A 244 -17.12 4.65 4.03
C TYR A 244 -17.27 5.21 5.45
N ARG A 245 -18.18 6.16 5.66
CA ARG A 245 -18.45 6.68 7.02
C ARG A 245 -19.10 5.58 7.85
N ASP A 246 -18.36 5.16 8.87
CA ASP A 246 -18.86 4.25 9.90
C ASP A 246 -19.88 4.96 10.79
N THR A 247 -20.83 4.22 11.36
CA THR A 247 -21.67 4.77 12.42
C THR A 247 -20.78 5.13 13.60
N GLU A 248 -21.03 6.27 14.23
CA GLU A 248 -20.23 6.76 15.37
C GLU A 248 -20.14 5.74 16.50
N GLU A 249 -21.21 4.97 16.71
CA GLU A 249 -21.34 3.95 17.76
C GLU A 249 -20.26 2.83 17.64
N ASN A 250 -20.00 2.33 16.43
CA ASN A 250 -18.99 1.28 16.23
C ASN A 250 -17.55 1.80 16.42
N LYS A 251 -17.33 3.08 16.12
CA LYS A 251 -16.03 3.74 16.35
C LYS A 251 -15.75 3.93 17.83
N GLU A 252 -16.77 4.27 18.62
CA GLU A 252 -16.62 4.49 20.06
C GLU A 252 -16.25 3.20 20.80
N THR A 253 -16.85 2.06 20.43
CA THR A 253 -16.53 0.77 21.03
C THR A 253 -15.06 0.39 20.78
N LEU A 254 -14.59 0.53 19.54
CA LEU A 254 -13.17 0.26 19.21
C LEU A 254 -12.21 1.25 19.85
N LYS A 255 -12.60 2.55 19.92
CA LYS A 255 -11.78 3.56 20.59
C LYS A 255 -11.64 3.27 22.08
N SER A 256 -12.72 2.87 22.77
CA SER A 256 -12.66 2.55 24.19
C SER A 256 -11.71 1.38 24.47
N ILE A 257 -11.78 0.31 23.67
CA ILE A 257 -10.89 -0.86 23.83
C ILE A 257 -9.45 -0.47 23.53
N LEU A 258 -9.19 0.32 22.49
CA LEU A 258 -7.85 0.79 22.19
C LEU A 258 -7.31 1.73 23.29
N GLN A 259 -8.15 2.56 23.90
CA GLN A 259 -7.77 3.42 25.04
C GLN A 259 -7.46 2.64 26.29
N GLU A 260 -8.17 1.54 26.57
CA GLU A 260 -7.84 0.64 27.69
C GLU A 260 -6.45 -0.01 27.52
N ILE A 261 -6.03 -0.21 26.28
CA ILE A 261 -4.75 -0.87 25.94
C ILE A 261 -3.63 0.15 25.76
N LEU A 262 -3.95 1.28 25.12
CA LEU A 262 -2.99 2.33 24.75
C LEU A 262 -3.30 3.58 25.56
N HIS A 263 -2.48 3.85 26.58
CA HIS A 263 -2.60 5.04 27.44
C HIS A 263 -2.09 6.30 26.76
N GLY A 264 -2.38 6.47 25.47
CA GLY A 264 -1.95 7.62 24.69
C GLY A 264 -2.22 7.47 23.21
N ASN A 265 -1.72 8.42 22.43
CA ASN A 265 -1.93 8.45 20.99
C ASN A 265 -0.68 8.93 20.23
N ILE A 266 -0.63 8.72 18.92
CA ILE A 266 0.45 9.26 18.09
C ILE A 266 -0.01 10.50 17.32
N SER A 267 0.91 11.46 17.23
CA SER A 267 0.76 12.68 16.43
C SER A 267 2.00 12.92 15.59
N PHE A 268 1.89 13.81 14.60
CA PHE A 268 3.05 14.29 13.84
C PHE A 268 3.57 15.59 14.45
N SER A 269 4.89 15.67 14.61
CA SER A 269 5.62 16.90 14.92
C SER A 269 6.65 17.17 13.81
N ASP A 270 7.39 18.27 13.93
CA ASP A 270 8.50 18.60 13.01
C ASP A 270 9.61 17.53 13.05
N GLU A 271 9.75 16.82 14.18
CA GLU A 271 10.72 15.74 14.38
C GLU A 271 10.22 14.37 13.88
N GLY A 272 8.96 14.26 13.44
CA GLY A 272 8.34 13.03 12.97
C GLY A 272 7.17 12.55 13.83
N LEU A 273 6.98 11.22 13.88
CA LEU A 273 5.93 10.61 14.70
C LEU A 273 6.31 10.65 16.18
N VAL A 274 5.42 11.21 16.99
CA VAL A 274 5.56 11.34 18.44
C VAL A 274 4.41 10.62 19.13
N TYR A 275 4.72 9.79 20.12
CA TYR A 275 3.75 9.19 21.05
C TYR A 275 3.57 10.11 22.24
N LYS A 276 2.34 10.49 22.50
CA LYS A 276 1.93 11.25 23.68
C LYS A 276 1.34 10.28 24.70
N ASP A 277 2.05 10.07 25.80
CA ASP A 277 1.60 9.23 26.89
C ASP A 277 0.74 10.04 27.87
N GLU A 278 -0.51 9.66 28.04
CA GLU A 278 -1.48 10.38 28.88
C GLU A 278 -1.23 10.16 30.38
N ASN A 279 -0.60 9.03 30.77
CA ASN A 279 -0.31 8.72 32.17
C ASN A 279 0.86 9.55 32.69
N THR A 280 1.91 9.71 31.87
CA THR A 280 3.13 10.44 32.27
C THR A 280 3.11 11.89 31.78
N ASN A 281 2.14 12.26 30.96
CA ASN A 281 2.05 13.55 30.26
C ASN A 281 3.37 13.91 29.54
N SER A 282 4.00 12.89 28.94
CA SER A 282 5.31 13.00 28.28
C SER A 282 5.18 12.63 26.80
N ASP A 283 6.00 13.31 26.00
CA ASP A 283 6.08 13.09 24.56
C ASP A 283 7.34 12.26 24.26
N PHE A 284 7.17 11.18 23.51
CA PHE A 284 8.26 10.29 23.10
C PHE A 284 8.31 10.16 21.58
N HIS A 285 9.49 10.33 21.00
CA HIS A 285 9.65 9.97 19.59
C HIS A 285 9.28 8.49 19.39
N ILE A 286 8.54 8.15 18.33
CA ILE A 286 8.02 6.79 18.07
C ILE A 286 9.10 5.70 18.13
N ASN A 287 10.35 6.05 17.79
CA ASN A 287 11.46 5.10 17.87
C ASN A 287 11.75 4.64 19.29
N ASN A 288 11.45 5.44 20.30
CA ASN A 288 11.66 5.14 21.71
C ASN A 288 10.49 4.38 22.36
N VAL A 289 9.41 4.21 21.65
CA VAL A 289 8.27 3.40 22.08
C VAL A 289 8.58 1.92 21.87
N ALA A 290 8.11 1.06 22.77
CA ALA A 290 8.26 -0.38 22.66
C ALA A 290 7.77 -0.87 21.28
N SER A 291 8.59 -1.66 20.59
CA SER A 291 8.34 -2.05 19.20
C SER A 291 7.01 -2.75 19.00
N GLY A 292 6.59 -3.60 19.94
CA GLY A 292 5.31 -4.29 19.89
C GLY A 292 4.10 -3.35 19.96
N MET A 293 4.20 -2.21 20.66
CA MET A 293 3.12 -1.24 20.73
C MET A 293 2.94 -0.41 19.46
N LYS A 294 3.98 -0.28 18.64
CA LYS A 294 3.96 0.57 17.43
C LYS A 294 2.86 0.17 16.45
N ASN A 295 2.65 -1.14 16.26
CA ASN A 295 1.61 -1.63 15.35
C ASN A 295 0.21 -1.23 15.83
N LEU A 296 -0.04 -1.31 17.14
CA LEU A 296 -1.33 -0.89 17.75
C LEU A 296 -1.56 0.60 17.63
N LEU A 297 -0.53 1.42 17.91
CA LEU A 297 -0.59 2.88 17.77
C LEU A 297 -0.85 3.31 16.33
N VAL A 298 -0.26 2.62 15.36
CA VAL A 298 -0.53 2.86 13.93
C VAL A 298 -1.99 2.56 13.59
N ILE A 299 -2.51 1.42 14.03
CA ILE A 299 -3.92 1.07 13.82
C ILE A 299 -4.83 2.13 14.44
N GLN A 300 -4.56 2.54 15.69
CA GLN A 300 -5.31 3.59 16.37
C GLN A 300 -5.32 4.90 15.57
N LYS A 301 -4.15 5.35 15.08
CA LYS A 301 -4.06 6.59 14.29
C LYS A 301 -4.80 6.50 12.96
N LEU A 302 -4.68 5.36 12.26
CA LEU A 302 -5.40 5.13 11.00
C LEU A 302 -6.92 5.08 11.19
N LEU A 303 -7.41 4.57 12.33
CA LEU A 303 -8.82 4.61 12.70
C LEU A 303 -9.27 6.04 13.03
N ASN A 304 -8.50 6.74 13.87
CA ASN A 304 -8.84 8.09 14.34
C ASN A 304 -8.92 9.09 13.19
N ASN A 305 -8.04 8.99 12.21
CA ASN A 305 -8.03 9.89 11.05
C ASN A 305 -8.89 9.39 9.87
N GLY A 306 -9.66 8.30 10.06
CA GLY A 306 -10.55 7.76 9.04
C GLY A 306 -9.88 7.08 7.85
N SER A 307 -8.54 6.90 7.87
CA SER A 307 -7.84 6.20 6.78
C SER A 307 -8.14 4.70 6.77
N LEU A 308 -8.20 4.07 7.94
CA LEU A 308 -8.63 2.69 8.13
C LEU A 308 -10.12 2.70 8.50
N GLY A 309 -10.97 2.32 7.60
CA GLY A 309 -12.42 2.34 7.77
C GLY A 309 -13.07 1.07 7.23
N ARG A 310 -14.39 1.13 7.07
CA ARG A 310 -15.23 -0.02 6.69
C ARG A 310 -14.73 -0.70 5.42
N ASN A 311 -14.68 -2.04 5.45
CA ASN A 311 -14.22 -2.90 4.36
C ASN A 311 -12.76 -2.73 3.91
N SER A 312 -11.94 -1.94 4.61
CA SER A 312 -10.50 -1.87 4.36
C SER A 312 -9.85 -3.24 4.48
N ILE A 313 -8.68 -3.40 3.87
CA ILE A 313 -7.85 -4.60 4.02
C ILE A 313 -6.61 -4.24 4.84
N LEU A 314 -6.40 -4.99 5.91
CA LEU A 314 -5.28 -4.82 6.83
C LEU A 314 -4.38 -6.07 6.78
N LEU A 315 -3.17 -5.88 6.30
CA LEU A 315 -2.14 -6.92 6.22
C LEU A 315 -1.13 -6.68 7.34
N ILE A 316 -0.93 -7.65 8.22
CA ILE A 316 -0.03 -7.51 9.37
C ILE A 316 1.01 -8.60 9.37
N ASP A 317 2.26 -8.19 9.36
CA ASP A 317 3.42 -9.08 9.38
C ASP A 317 3.95 -9.21 10.81
N GLU A 318 3.82 -10.41 11.38
CA GLU A 318 4.27 -10.76 12.73
C GLU A 318 3.73 -9.80 13.82
N PRO A 319 2.40 -9.74 14.04
CA PRO A 319 1.80 -8.87 15.04
C PRO A 319 2.32 -9.11 16.46
N GLU A 320 2.74 -10.32 16.75
CA GLU A 320 3.25 -10.77 18.06
C GLU A 320 4.68 -10.31 18.38
N THR A 321 5.41 -9.80 17.40
CA THR A 321 6.84 -9.50 17.57
C THR A 321 7.06 -8.47 18.68
N ASN A 322 7.92 -8.85 19.68
CA ASN A 322 8.25 -8.05 20.84
C ASN A 322 7.05 -7.71 21.76
N LEU A 323 5.98 -8.50 21.72
CA LEU A 323 4.86 -8.41 22.65
C LEU A 323 4.91 -9.54 23.67
N HIS A 324 4.64 -9.18 24.94
CA HIS A 324 4.35 -10.17 25.99
C HIS A 324 3.10 -10.98 25.59
N PRO A 325 2.99 -12.29 25.94
CA PRO A 325 1.83 -13.12 25.59
C PRO A 325 0.47 -12.50 25.90
N GLU A 326 0.33 -11.81 27.02
CA GLU A 326 -0.89 -11.08 27.38
C GLU A 326 -1.29 -10.04 26.33
N TRP A 327 -0.31 -9.29 25.83
CA TRP A 327 -0.53 -8.28 24.79
C TRP A 327 -0.82 -8.88 23.42
N GLN A 328 -0.30 -10.09 23.16
CA GLN A 328 -0.65 -10.82 21.94
C GLN A 328 -2.12 -11.21 21.93
N VAL A 329 -2.67 -11.59 23.09
CA VAL A 329 -4.10 -11.90 23.26
C VAL A 329 -4.95 -10.66 23.01
N LYS A 330 -4.59 -9.53 23.62
CA LYS A 330 -5.29 -8.24 23.42
C LYS A 330 -5.21 -7.78 21.97
N PHE A 331 -4.07 -7.95 21.32
CA PHE A 331 -3.93 -7.59 19.90
C PHE A 331 -4.81 -8.46 19.01
N ALA A 332 -4.85 -9.77 19.25
CA ALA A 332 -5.76 -10.68 18.54
C ALA A 332 -7.22 -10.25 18.70
N GLU A 333 -7.63 -9.83 19.89
CA GLU A 333 -8.97 -9.32 20.18
C GLU A 333 -9.29 -8.06 19.38
N ILE A 334 -8.37 -7.10 19.31
CA ILE A 334 -8.52 -5.89 18.47
C ILE A 334 -8.74 -6.28 17.00
N LEU A 335 -7.96 -7.18 16.45
CA LEU A 335 -8.10 -7.60 15.05
C LEU A 335 -9.45 -8.26 14.76
N VAL A 336 -9.95 -9.06 15.69
CA VAL A 336 -11.28 -9.68 15.58
C VAL A 336 -12.37 -8.61 15.63
N LEU A 337 -12.26 -7.63 16.53
CA LEU A 337 -13.20 -6.52 16.63
C LEU A 337 -13.17 -5.59 15.41
N LEU A 338 -12.00 -5.35 14.82
CA LEU A 338 -11.91 -4.60 13.57
C LEU A 338 -12.73 -5.26 12.45
N ASN A 339 -12.73 -6.59 12.39
CA ASN A 339 -13.57 -7.29 11.44
C ASN A 339 -15.05 -7.24 11.83
N LYS A 340 -15.38 -7.54 13.10
CA LYS A 340 -16.75 -7.59 13.57
C LYS A 340 -17.48 -6.25 13.41
N GLU A 341 -16.86 -5.17 13.87
CA GLU A 341 -17.50 -3.85 13.95
C GLU A 341 -17.41 -3.06 12.63
N LEU A 342 -16.29 -3.18 11.92
CA LEU A 342 -16.01 -2.39 10.71
C LEU A 342 -15.94 -3.22 9.42
N GLY A 343 -16.08 -4.53 9.48
CA GLY A 343 -15.96 -5.39 8.30
C GLY A 343 -14.55 -5.36 7.67
N ILE A 344 -13.54 -4.92 8.42
CA ILE A 344 -12.15 -4.89 7.95
C ILE A 344 -11.66 -6.31 7.74
N LYS A 345 -11.17 -6.62 6.54
CA LYS A 345 -10.54 -7.91 6.27
C LYS A 345 -9.11 -7.87 6.79
N VAL A 346 -8.79 -8.77 7.71
CA VAL A 346 -7.45 -8.85 8.31
C VAL A 346 -6.76 -10.11 7.79
N ILE A 347 -5.52 -9.95 7.30
CA ILE A 347 -4.66 -11.09 6.97
C ILE A 347 -3.35 -10.89 7.75
N ALA A 348 -3.13 -11.76 8.75
CA ALA A 348 -1.95 -11.73 9.58
C ALA A 348 -1.11 -12.98 9.34
N ASN A 349 0.20 -12.84 9.24
CA ASN A 349 1.07 -13.99 9.40
C ASN A 349 1.62 -14.03 10.83
N SER A 350 1.81 -15.22 11.34
CA SER A 350 2.30 -15.39 12.70
C SER A 350 3.08 -16.69 12.86
N HIS A 351 3.94 -16.71 13.87
CA HIS A 351 4.59 -17.93 14.37
C HIS A 351 4.32 -18.15 15.86
N SER A 352 3.44 -17.33 16.48
CA SER A 352 3.07 -17.44 17.88
C SER A 352 1.83 -18.28 18.10
N PRO A 353 1.93 -19.39 18.84
CA PRO A 353 0.76 -20.16 19.22
C PRO A 353 -0.21 -19.38 20.10
N TYR A 354 0.27 -18.45 20.92
CA TYR A 354 -0.57 -17.59 21.77
C TYR A 354 -1.45 -16.67 20.94
N PHE A 355 -0.87 -16.00 19.94
CA PHE A 355 -1.61 -15.10 19.07
C PHE A 355 -2.66 -15.87 18.25
N MET A 356 -2.28 -16.98 17.63
CA MET A 356 -3.20 -17.75 16.79
C MET A 356 -4.35 -18.33 17.61
N ARG A 357 -4.05 -18.88 18.80
CA ARG A 357 -5.10 -19.40 19.70
C ARG A 357 -6.02 -18.28 20.18
N ALA A 358 -5.47 -17.12 20.49
CA ALA A 358 -6.27 -15.97 20.88
C ALA A 358 -7.23 -15.53 19.77
N VAL A 359 -6.79 -15.47 18.50
CA VAL A 359 -7.67 -15.17 17.37
C VAL A 359 -8.81 -16.17 17.29
N GLU A 360 -8.51 -17.48 17.35
CA GLU A 360 -9.52 -18.54 17.29
C GLU A 360 -10.56 -18.45 18.41
N VAL A 361 -10.10 -18.25 19.65
CA VAL A 361 -10.97 -18.10 20.83
C VAL A 361 -11.83 -16.84 20.71
N LYS A 362 -11.21 -15.70 20.35
CA LYS A 362 -11.94 -14.43 20.24
C LYS A 362 -12.96 -14.41 19.11
N LEU A 363 -12.71 -15.07 17.99
CA LEU A 363 -13.72 -15.29 16.93
C LEU A 363 -14.95 -16.05 17.48
N SER A 364 -14.72 -17.07 18.32
CA SER A 364 -15.79 -17.80 18.98
C SER A 364 -16.53 -16.95 20.02
N ASP A 365 -15.79 -16.24 20.89
CA ASP A 365 -16.35 -15.38 21.96
C ASP A 365 -17.26 -14.29 21.38
N TYR A 366 -16.88 -13.74 20.23
CA TYR A 366 -17.64 -12.70 19.54
C TYR A 366 -18.70 -13.23 18.55
N GLY A 367 -18.85 -14.55 18.44
CA GLY A 367 -19.90 -15.18 17.62
C GLY A 367 -19.72 -15.03 16.11
N ILE A 368 -18.47 -14.90 15.66
CA ILE A 368 -18.08 -14.78 14.23
C ILE A 368 -17.05 -15.83 13.83
N LYS A 369 -17.14 -17.02 14.37
CA LYS A 369 -16.20 -18.12 14.11
C LYS A 369 -16.07 -18.43 12.61
N GLU A 370 -17.15 -18.33 11.86
CA GLU A 370 -17.20 -18.54 10.40
C GLU A 370 -16.40 -17.48 9.60
N LYS A 371 -15.99 -16.37 10.22
CA LYS A 371 -15.12 -15.35 9.64
C LYS A 371 -13.62 -15.62 9.88
N GLY A 372 -13.28 -16.70 10.54
CA GLY A 372 -11.92 -17.13 10.79
C GLY A 372 -11.39 -18.06 9.71
N TYR A 373 -10.22 -17.79 9.17
CA TYR A 373 -9.52 -18.60 8.17
C TYR A 373 -8.10 -18.88 8.64
N PHE A 374 -7.69 -20.13 8.62
CA PHE A 374 -6.37 -20.53 9.12
C PHE A 374 -5.63 -21.34 8.06
N TYR A 375 -4.42 -20.90 7.73
CA TYR A 375 -3.55 -21.53 6.75
C TYR A 375 -2.22 -21.90 7.37
N LEU A 376 -1.67 -23.04 6.94
CA LEU A 376 -0.35 -23.52 7.34
C LEU A 376 0.58 -23.57 6.13
N MET A 377 1.79 -23.04 6.30
CA MET A 377 2.83 -23.15 5.29
C MET A 377 3.46 -24.55 5.36
N GLN A 378 3.32 -25.32 4.30
CA GLN A 378 3.89 -26.65 4.14
C GLN A 378 5.05 -26.61 3.16
N GLU A 379 6.18 -27.17 3.56
CA GLU A 379 7.33 -27.35 2.69
C GLU A 379 7.15 -28.59 1.79
N ASP A 380 7.40 -28.44 0.50
CA ASP A 380 7.43 -29.55 -0.45
C ASP A 380 8.83 -30.20 -0.55
N GLU A 381 8.93 -31.32 -1.26
CA GLU A 381 10.19 -32.07 -1.43
C GLU A 381 11.32 -31.25 -2.10
N LYS A 382 10.99 -30.10 -2.67
CA LYS A 382 11.94 -29.21 -3.37
C LYS A 382 12.41 -28.05 -2.51
N GLY A 383 11.98 -27.97 -1.24
CA GLY A 383 12.28 -26.84 -0.36
C GLY A 383 11.50 -25.58 -0.72
N THR A 384 10.37 -25.71 -1.44
CA THR A 384 9.43 -24.65 -1.71
C THR A 384 8.14 -24.84 -0.88
N PHE A 385 7.31 -23.82 -0.80
CA PHE A 385 6.20 -23.82 0.14
C PHE A 385 4.84 -23.70 -0.57
N CYS A 386 3.86 -24.41 -0.02
CA CYS A 386 2.46 -24.31 -0.37
C CYS A 386 1.63 -23.94 0.86
N THR A 387 0.47 -23.33 0.67
CA THR A 387 -0.51 -23.14 1.75
C THR A 387 -1.42 -24.35 1.85
N GLU A 388 -1.63 -24.84 3.07
CA GLU A 388 -2.67 -25.81 3.43
C GLU A 388 -3.77 -25.08 4.19
N ASP A 389 -5.03 -25.24 3.80
CA ASP A 389 -6.16 -24.76 4.58
C ASP A 389 -6.35 -25.69 5.79
N VAL A 390 -6.27 -25.14 6.97
CA VAL A 390 -6.41 -25.86 8.24
C VAL A 390 -7.50 -25.24 9.13
N THR A 391 -8.42 -24.49 8.52
CA THR A 391 -9.51 -23.80 9.22
C THR A 391 -10.35 -24.77 10.07
N ASP A 392 -10.63 -25.96 9.54
CA ASP A 392 -11.37 -27.00 10.26
C ASP A 392 -10.50 -27.84 11.21
N ASN A 393 -9.17 -27.68 11.17
CA ASN A 393 -8.23 -28.45 11.98
C ASN A 393 -6.99 -27.62 12.33
N THR A 394 -7.17 -26.62 13.17
CA THR A 394 -6.10 -25.73 13.65
C THR A 394 -5.06 -26.46 14.51
N ASP A 395 -5.36 -27.65 15.03
CA ASP A 395 -4.41 -28.49 15.79
C ASP A 395 -3.12 -28.78 14.98
N LYS A 396 -3.20 -28.84 13.68
CA LYS A 396 -2.01 -29.00 12.81
C LYS A 396 -0.99 -27.87 13.01
N ILE A 397 -1.46 -26.63 13.17
CA ILE A 397 -0.61 -25.48 13.43
C ILE A 397 0.09 -25.64 14.77
N TYR A 398 -0.67 -25.98 15.82
CA TYR A 398 -0.11 -26.12 17.17
C TYR A 398 0.88 -27.27 17.25
N LYS A 399 0.57 -28.43 16.65
CA LYS A 399 1.51 -29.58 16.56
C LYS A 399 2.82 -29.16 15.91
N MET A 400 2.78 -28.38 14.82
CA MET A 400 3.99 -27.91 14.17
C MET A 400 4.78 -26.95 15.07
N LEU A 401 4.11 -25.98 15.71
CA LEU A 401 4.76 -24.96 16.54
C LEU A 401 5.32 -25.53 17.85
N TYR A 402 4.69 -26.56 18.42
CA TYR A 402 5.16 -27.22 19.64
C TYR A 402 6.17 -28.34 19.39
N LYS A 403 6.33 -28.79 18.15
CA LYS A 403 7.30 -29.85 17.82
C LYS A 403 8.71 -29.63 18.40
N PRO A 404 9.28 -28.39 18.45
CA PRO A 404 10.58 -28.17 19.07
C PRO A 404 10.63 -28.52 20.55
N LEU A 405 9.49 -28.51 21.28
CA LEU A 405 9.43 -28.89 22.69
C LEU A 405 9.58 -30.43 22.89
N GLU A 406 9.37 -31.25 21.85
CA GLU A 406 9.57 -32.67 21.87
C GLU A 406 11.06 -33.05 21.94
N TYR A 407 11.96 -32.11 21.70
CA TYR A 407 13.42 -32.29 21.77
C TYR A 407 14.02 -31.87 23.13
N LEU A 408 13.18 -31.34 24.04
CA LEU A 408 13.56 -30.96 25.41
C LEU A 408 13.26 -32.06 26.41
#